data_838f2f4395109552ffc6fd65aa403557
#
_entry.id   838f2f4395109552ffc6fd65aa403557
#
_cell.length_a   1.000
_cell.length_b   1.000
_cell.length_c   1.000
_cell.angle_alpha   90.00
_cell.angle_beta   90.00
_cell.angle_gamma   90.00
#
_symmetry.space_group_name_H-M   'P 1'
#
loop_
_entity.id
_entity.type
_entity.pdbx_description
1 polymer ?
#
loop_
_entity_poly.entity_id
_entity_poly.type
_entity_poly.pdbx_seq_one_letter_code
_entity_poly.pdbx_strand_id
1 'polypeptide(L)'
;MSRGLNKVQIIGNLGRDPEMRYTPSGKAVTTFTVAVSRTWNTVDGERHNETEWFNVVAFGSLAETCKQYLDKGRQVYIDGRQQTRRWDDKEGVKHTSVEVVANEMMMLGERRDHNNAGHAASDQGTPEGADSTQEDEFPF
;
A
#
# COMPACT_ATOMS: atom_id res chain seq x y z
N MET A 1 -18.70 22.79 18.58
CA MET A 1 -17.72 22.15 17.87
C MET A 1 -17.75 20.66 18.03
N SER A 2 -17.70 19.95 16.99
CA SER A 2 -17.77 18.51 17.12
C SER A 2 -16.45 17.89 16.75
N ARG A 3 -16.21 16.73 17.25
CA ARG A 3 -15.02 16.00 16.98
C ARG A 3 -15.36 14.73 16.28
N GLY A 4 -14.51 14.26 15.49
CA GLY A 4 -14.72 13.01 14.78
C GLY A 4 -13.45 12.25 14.62
N LEU A 5 -13.55 11.07 14.09
CA LEU A 5 -12.39 10.23 13.79
C LEU A 5 -12.42 9.88 12.33
N ASN A 6 -11.30 10.08 11.65
CA ASN A 6 -11.17 9.70 10.26
C ASN A 6 -9.88 8.93 10.15
N LYS A 7 -9.97 7.61 10.10
CA LYS A 7 -8.80 6.78 10.09
C LYS A 7 -8.99 5.62 9.15
N VAL A 8 -7.98 5.35 8.36
CA VAL A 8 -8.00 4.26 7.40
C VAL A 8 -6.74 3.45 7.60
N GLN A 9 -6.87 2.15 7.70
CA GLN A 9 -5.74 1.26 7.81
C GLN A 9 -5.90 0.19 6.77
N ILE A 10 -4.90 -0.01 5.94
CA ILE A 10 -4.99 -1.02 4.89
C ILE A 10 -3.68 -1.78 4.78
N ILE A 11 -3.78 -3.02 4.35
CA ILE A 11 -2.64 -3.82 4.00
C ILE A 11 -2.93 -4.37 2.62
N GLY A 12 -2.03 -4.14 1.71
CA GLY A 12 -2.21 -4.62 0.35
C GLY A 12 -0.94 -4.48 -0.43
N ASN A 13 -1.04 -4.63 -1.73
CA ASN A 13 0.13 -4.60 -2.60
C ASN A 13 0.04 -3.45 -3.56
N LEU A 14 1.18 -2.84 -3.85
CA LEU A 14 1.20 -1.73 -4.78
C LEU A 14 0.84 -2.21 -6.16
N GLY A 15 0.01 -1.44 -6.84
CA GLY A 15 -0.39 -1.79 -8.20
C GLY A 15 0.57 -1.30 -9.24
N ARG A 16 1.41 -0.34 -8.91
CA ARG A 16 2.40 0.15 -9.84
C ARG A 16 3.45 0.87 -9.04
N ASP A 17 4.54 1.27 -9.68
CA ASP A 17 5.61 1.97 -8.99
C ASP A 17 5.12 3.33 -8.52
N PRO A 18 5.57 3.80 -7.39
CA PRO A 18 5.13 5.10 -6.90
C PRO A 18 5.68 6.22 -7.75
N GLU A 19 4.91 7.29 -7.85
CA GLU A 19 5.32 8.45 -8.60
C GLU A 19 5.52 9.59 -7.64
N MET A 20 6.63 10.29 -7.73
CA MET A 20 6.91 11.40 -6.85
C MET A 20 7.03 12.68 -7.63
N ARG A 21 6.52 13.75 -7.08
CA ARG A 21 6.69 15.05 -7.69
C ARG A 21 6.74 16.08 -6.57
N TYR A 22 7.02 17.32 -6.90
CA TYR A 22 7.07 18.35 -5.90
C TYR A 22 5.99 19.37 -6.15
N THR A 23 5.42 19.89 -5.07
CA THR A 23 4.41 20.93 -5.20
C THR A 23 5.11 22.23 -5.51
N PRO A 24 4.39 23.26 -5.92
CA PRO A 24 5.02 24.54 -6.19
C PRO A 24 5.76 25.08 -4.99
N SER A 25 5.38 24.71 -3.79
CA SER A 25 6.07 25.16 -2.64
C SER A 25 7.29 24.32 -2.31
N GLY A 26 7.56 23.31 -3.11
CA GLY A 26 8.76 22.50 -2.89
C GLY A 26 8.55 21.26 -2.04
N LYS A 27 7.34 20.90 -1.72
CA LYS A 27 7.10 19.76 -0.88
C LYS A 27 6.99 18.50 -1.69
N ALA A 28 7.60 17.44 -1.26
CA ALA A 28 7.54 16.16 -1.97
C ALA A 28 6.18 15.51 -1.80
N VAL A 29 5.66 14.95 -2.87
CA VAL A 29 4.38 14.25 -2.85
C VAL A 29 4.55 12.97 -3.63
N THR A 30 4.24 11.84 -3.05
CA THR A 30 4.31 10.56 -3.73
C THR A 30 2.92 9.95 -3.76
N THR A 31 2.52 9.46 -4.93
CA THR A 31 1.22 8.82 -5.09
C THR A 31 1.41 7.41 -5.57
N PHE A 32 0.58 6.52 -5.10
CA PHE A 32 0.58 5.15 -5.57
C PHE A 32 -0.76 4.51 -5.27
N THR A 33 -1.02 3.34 -5.83
CA THR A 33 -2.26 2.64 -5.58
C THR A 33 -1.94 1.37 -4.81
N VAL A 34 -2.86 0.98 -3.95
CA VAL A 34 -2.71 -0.24 -3.17
C VAL A 34 -3.94 -1.09 -3.39
N ALA A 35 -3.72 -2.33 -3.76
CA ALA A 35 -4.80 -3.27 -4.00
C ALA A 35 -4.99 -4.12 -2.76
N VAL A 36 -6.19 -4.13 -2.25
CA VAL A 36 -6.51 -4.94 -1.07
C VAL A 36 -7.50 -6.00 -1.53
N SER A 37 -7.11 -7.23 -1.46
CA SER A 37 -7.91 -8.32 -1.96
C SER A 37 -8.56 -9.07 -0.83
N ARG A 38 -9.75 -9.55 -1.07
CA ARG A 38 -10.43 -10.33 -0.11
C ARG A 38 -11.08 -11.50 -0.79
N THR A 39 -11.11 -12.63 -0.15
CA THR A 39 -11.66 -13.84 -0.70
C THR A 39 -12.60 -14.44 0.33
N TRP A 40 -13.74 -14.90 -0.13
CA TRP A 40 -14.65 -15.55 0.80
C TRP A 40 -15.43 -16.62 0.04
N ASN A 41 -16.01 -17.55 0.80
CA ASN A 41 -16.80 -18.59 0.21
C ASN A 41 -18.23 -18.37 0.57
N THR A 42 -19.14 -18.66 -0.36
CA THR A 42 -20.56 -18.51 -0.09
C THR A 42 -21.04 -19.80 0.51
N VAL A 43 -22.27 -19.79 0.92
CA VAL A 43 -22.87 -20.96 1.48
C VAL A 43 -22.90 -22.06 0.48
N ASP A 44 -22.99 -21.75 -0.78
CA ASP A 44 -23.03 -22.75 -1.81
C ASP A 44 -21.68 -23.33 -2.10
N GLY A 45 -20.67 -22.87 -1.46
CA GLY A 45 -19.35 -23.36 -1.72
C GLY A 45 -18.60 -22.63 -2.79
N GLU A 46 -19.15 -21.57 -3.33
CA GLU A 46 -18.45 -20.83 -4.35
C GLU A 46 -17.45 -19.91 -3.75
N ARG A 47 -16.33 -19.74 -4.42
CA ARG A 47 -15.29 -18.88 -3.92
C ARG A 47 -15.34 -17.58 -4.67
N HIS A 48 -15.36 -16.49 -3.96
CA HIS A 48 -15.40 -15.16 -4.54
C HIS A 48 -14.17 -14.36 -4.18
N ASN A 49 -13.68 -13.57 -5.13
CA ASN A 49 -12.56 -12.69 -4.88
C ASN A 49 -12.97 -11.30 -5.21
N GLU A 50 -12.48 -10.34 -4.47
CA GLU A 50 -12.78 -8.97 -4.72
C GLU A 50 -11.55 -8.16 -4.39
N THR A 51 -11.22 -7.19 -5.22
CA THR A 51 -10.07 -6.32 -4.98
C THR A 51 -10.54 -4.89 -4.90
N GLU A 52 -10.14 -4.22 -3.84
CA GLU A 52 -10.47 -2.84 -3.67
C GLU A 52 -9.20 -2.05 -3.90
N TRP A 53 -9.26 -0.99 -4.69
CA TRP A 53 -8.09 -0.18 -5.00
C TRP A 53 -8.13 1.12 -4.24
N PHE A 54 -7.05 1.42 -3.56
CA PHE A 54 -6.96 2.65 -2.79
C PHE A 54 -5.90 3.55 -3.39
N ASN A 55 -6.22 4.82 -3.56
CA ASN A 55 -5.25 5.79 -4.02
C ASN A 55 -4.61 6.38 -2.78
N VAL A 56 -3.30 6.28 -2.67
CA VAL A 56 -2.59 6.70 -1.47
C VAL A 56 -1.67 7.86 -1.82
N VAL A 57 -1.64 8.86 -0.98
CA VAL A 57 -0.83 10.04 -1.16
C VAL A 57 0.02 10.22 0.07
N ALA A 58 1.32 10.41 -0.09
CA ALA A 58 2.22 10.68 1.03
C ALA A 58 2.91 12.00 0.79
N PHE A 59 3.20 12.72 1.84
CA PHE A 59 3.82 14.03 1.74
C PHE A 59 5.12 14.09 2.53
N GLY A 60 6.03 14.95 2.11
CA GLY A 60 7.22 15.25 2.88
C GLY A 60 8.20 14.09 2.96
N SER A 61 8.76 13.86 4.09
CA SER A 61 9.74 12.80 4.22
C SER A 61 9.14 11.44 3.98
N LEU A 62 7.88 11.24 4.30
CA LEU A 62 7.25 9.96 4.04
C LEU A 62 7.15 9.75 2.53
N ALA A 63 6.91 10.83 1.77
CA ALA A 63 6.84 10.72 0.32
C ALA A 63 8.18 10.25 -0.21
N GLU A 64 9.27 10.77 0.31
CA GLU A 64 10.58 10.37 -0.16
C GLU A 64 10.88 8.93 0.20
N THR A 65 10.48 8.51 1.38
CA THR A 65 10.68 7.14 1.79
C THR A 65 9.89 6.19 0.90
N CYS A 66 8.66 6.54 0.59
CA CYS A 66 7.85 5.68 -0.25
C CYS A 66 8.46 5.58 -1.64
N LYS A 67 8.92 6.70 -2.19
CA LYS A 67 9.51 6.65 -3.52
C LYS A 67 10.78 5.83 -3.53
N GLN A 68 11.55 5.93 -2.49
CA GLN A 68 12.83 5.26 -2.43
C GLN A 68 12.71 3.76 -2.25
N TYR A 69 11.81 3.30 -1.45
CA TYR A 69 11.74 1.91 -1.08
C TYR A 69 10.63 1.07 -1.66
N LEU A 70 9.59 1.68 -2.18
CA LEU A 70 8.47 0.90 -2.68
C LEU A 70 8.52 0.69 -4.16
N ASP A 71 7.99 -0.42 -4.62
CA ASP A 71 7.87 -0.66 -6.05
C ASP A 71 6.66 -1.53 -6.27
N LYS A 72 6.32 -1.73 -7.52
CA LYS A 72 5.14 -2.48 -7.89
C LYS A 72 5.16 -3.85 -7.26
N GLY A 73 4.06 -4.26 -6.72
CA GLY A 73 3.90 -5.58 -6.12
C GLY A 73 4.29 -5.67 -4.66
N ARG A 74 4.90 -4.62 -4.11
CA ARG A 74 5.33 -4.67 -2.72
C ARG A 74 4.15 -4.65 -1.79
N GLN A 75 4.19 -5.44 -0.75
CA GLN A 75 3.15 -5.43 0.26
C GLN A 75 3.43 -4.38 1.30
N VAL A 76 2.44 -3.58 1.62
CA VAL A 76 2.61 -2.50 2.57
C VAL A 76 1.44 -2.38 3.52
N TYR A 77 1.71 -1.79 4.67
CA TYR A 77 0.68 -1.39 5.60
C TYR A 77 0.65 0.13 5.55
N ILE A 78 -0.54 0.71 5.40
CA ILE A 78 -0.72 2.15 5.36
C ILE A 78 -1.71 2.54 6.43
N ASP A 79 -1.36 3.58 7.19
CA ASP A 79 -2.26 4.12 8.18
C ASP A 79 -2.41 5.58 7.83
N GLY A 80 -3.62 6.05 7.69
CA GLY A 80 -3.86 7.42 7.31
C GLY A 80 -5.31 7.83 7.47
N ARG A 81 -5.72 8.80 6.70
CA ARG A 81 -7.09 9.28 6.76
C ARG A 81 -7.61 9.41 5.35
N GLN A 82 -8.91 9.38 5.23
CA GLN A 82 -9.54 9.53 3.94
C GLN A 82 -9.73 10.99 3.64
N GLN A 83 -9.48 11.39 2.42
CA GLN A 83 -9.67 12.74 2.00
C GLN A 83 -10.30 12.73 0.63
N THR A 84 -11.22 13.63 0.40
CA THR A 84 -11.86 13.76 -0.90
C THR A 84 -11.30 14.98 -1.58
N ARG A 85 -10.85 14.82 -2.80
CA ARG A 85 -10.32 15.92 -3.56
C ARG A 85 -11.25 16.21 -4.71
N ARG A 86 -11.62 17.45 -4.91
CA ARG A 86 -12.53 17.84 -5.97
C ARG A 86 -11.86 18.86 -6.84
N TRP A 87 -12.05 18.74 -8.13
CA TRP A 87 -11.50 19.72 -9.04
C TRP A 87 -12.33 19.81 -10.32
N ASP A 88 -12.19 20.88 -11.08
CA ASP A 88 -12.87 21.04 -12.34
C ASP A 88 -11.86 20.85 -13.44
N ASP A 89 -12.25 20.19 -14.52
CA ASP A 89 -11.33 20.04 -15.62
C ASP A 89 -11.50 21.20 -16.58
N LYS A 90 -10.80 21.18 -17.69
CA LYS A 90 -10.83 22.26 -18.60
C LYS A 90 -12.18 22.48 -19.20
N GLU A 91 -13.00 21.48 -19.23
CA GLU A 91 -14.29 21.61 -19.81
C GLU A 91 -15.35 21.95 -18.78
N GLY A 92 -14.95 22.22 -17.59
CA GLY A 92 -15.90 22.56 -16.54
C GLY A 92 -16.55 21.37 -15.87
N VAL A 93 -16.14 20.19 -16.17
CA VAL A 93 -16.73 19.02 -15.55
C VAL A 93 -16.10 18.80 -14.19
N LYS A 94 -16.91 18.56 -13.18
CA LYS A 94 -16.40 18.38 -11.83
C LYS A 94 -15.95 16.96 -11.61
N HIS A 95 -14.82 16.81 -10.99
CA HIS A 95 -14.27 15.51 -10.69
C HIS A 95 -14.05 15.35 -9.21
N THR A 96 -14.21 14.14 -8.73
CA THR A 96 -14.02 13.83 -7.32
C THR A 96 -13.14 12.60 -7.20
N SER A 97 -12.18 12.65 -6.33
CA SER A 97 -11.32 11.51 -6.08
C SER A 97 -11.21 11.30 -4.59
N VAL A 98 -11.30 10.06 -4.16
CA VAL A 98 -11.16 9.70 -2.75
C VAL A 98 -9.77 9.15 -2.57
N GLU A 99 -9.02 9.70 -1.65
CA GLU A 99 -7.64 9.32 -1.44
C GLU A 99 -7.38 9.01 0.02
N VAL A 100 -6.35 8.24 0.28
CA VAL A 100 -5.91 8.00 1.65
C VAL A 100 -4.62 8.81 1.81
N VAL A 101 -4.60 9.75 2.73
CA VAL A 101 -3.41 10.53 3.01
C VAL A 101 -2.66 9.77 4.07
N ALA A 102 -1.50 9.23 3.72
CA ALA A 102 -0.77 8.36 4.62
C ALA A 102 -0.09 9.11 5.75
N ASN A 103 -0.19 8.59 6.93
CA ASN A 103 0.54 9.11 8.08
C ASN A 103 1.68 8.18 8.39
N GLU A 104 1.52 6.89 8.14
CA GLU A 104 2.54 5.91 8.39
C GLU A 104 2.56 4.87 7.32
N MET A 105 3.69 4.34 7.03
CA MET A 105 3.85 3.28 6.04
C MET A 105 4.84 2.28 6.57
N MET A 106 4.54 0.99 6.39
CA MET A 106 5.43 -0.04 6.81
C MET A 106 5.50 -1.08 5.73
N MET A 107 6.68 -1.48 5.33
CA MET A 107 6.82 -2.49 4.31
C MET A 107 6.67 -3.85 4.92
N LEU A 108 5.89 -4.70 4.31
CA LEU A 108 5.63 -6.03 4.82
C LEU A 108 6.09 -7.06 3.81
N GLY A 109 6.06 -8.27 4.20
CA GLY A 109 6.40 -9.35 3.29
C GLY A 109 7.88 -9.44 3.05
N GLU A 110 8.25 -10.33 2.18
CA GLU A 110 9.61 -10.50 1.92
C GLU A 110 10.20 -9.46 1.06
N ARG A 111 11.50 -9.15 1.36
CA ARG A 111 12.15 -8.20 0.62
C ARG A 111 12.42 -8.70 -0.75
N ARG A 112 12.12 -8.01 -1.77
CA ARG A 112 12.40 -8.43 -3.03
C ARG A 112 13.73 -8.02 -3.39
N ASP A 113 14.67 -8.83 -3.52
CA ASP A 113 15.97 -8.46 -3.76
C ASP A 113 16.45 -9.14 -4.96
N HIS A 114 16.85 -8.51 -5.91
CA HIS A 114 17.26 -9.12 -7.05
C HIS A 114 18.43 -9.94 -6.88
N ASN A 115 19.23 -9.66 -5.95
CA ASN A 115 20.37 -10.39 -5.84
C ASN A 115 20.15 -11.64 -5.22
N ASN A 116 19.11 -11.85 -4.71
CA ASN A 116 18.88 -12.97 -4.06
C ASN A 116 19.07 -14.18 -4.67
N ALA A 117 19.05 -14.23 -5.87
CA ALA A 117 19.24 -15.43 -6.44
C ALA A 117 20.35 -16.17 -5.89
N GLY A 118 21.33 -15.57 -5.73
CA GLY A 118 22.46 -16.26 -5.31
C GLY A 118 22.29 -16.85 -4.01
N HIS A 119 21.64 -16.22 -3.21
CA HIS A 119 21.55 -16.73 -2.02
C HIS A 119 20.82 -17.85 -1.81
N ALA A 120 20.02 -18.09 -2.58
CA ALA A 120 19.27 -19.15 -2.36
C ALA A 120 19.97 -20.27 -1.96
N ALA A 121 20.93 -20.43 -2.48
CA ALA A 121 21.62 -21.56 -2.19
C ALA A 121 21.86 -21.75 -0.84
N SER A 122 22.27 -20.83 -0.32
CA SER A 122 22.73 -21.08 0.93
C SER A 122 21.78 -21.52 1.81
N ASP A 123 20.89 -21.25 1.70
CA ASP A 123 20.09 -21.58 2.62
C ASP A 123 19.84 -22.78 3.02
N GLN A 124 20.12 -23.47 2.55
CA GLN A 124 19.88 -24.63 2.98
C GLN A 124 19.80 -24.73 4.32
N GLY A 125 20.29 -24.28 4.83
CA GLY A 125 20.32 -24.59 6.11
C GLY A 125 19.22 -24.26 6.86
N THR A 126 18.77 -23.62 6.79
CA THR A 126 17.94 -23.26 7.64
C THR A 126 16.73 -23.62 7.65
N PRO A 127 16.54 -24.37 7.74
CA PRO A 127 15.37 -24.84 7.80
C PRO A 127 14.58 -24.33 8.81
N GLU A 128 14.89 -24.45 9.69
CA GLU A 128 14.20 -24.19 10.70
C GLU A 128 13.71 -22.95 10.62
N GLY A 129 14.30 -22.44 10.47
CA GLY A 129 13.92 -21.23 10.66
C GLY A 129 12.66 -21.16 10.13
N ALA A 130 12.58 -21.76 9.48
CA ALA A 130 11.51 -21.59 8.93
C ALA A 130 10.47 -21.50 9.66
N ASP A 131 10.43 -21.87 10.12
CA ASP A 131 9.43 -21.92 10.77
C ASP A 131 8.93 -20.84 11.16
N SER A 132 9.24 -20.54 11.35
CA SER A 132 8.85 -19.64 11.90
C SER A 132 7.97 -18.93 11.20
N THR A 133 7.80 -19.01 10.70
CA THR A 133 7.16 -18.36 10.11
C THR A 133 6.06 -18.22 10.26
N GLN A 134 5.66 -18.60 10.60
CA GLN A 134 4.72 -18.51 10.71
C GLN A 134 4.10 -17.71 11.03
N GLU A 135 4.19 -17.49 11.39
CA GLU A 135 3.67 -16.84 11.83
C GLU A 135 3.18 -16.02 11.25
N ASP A 136 3.18 -15.93 10.99
CA ASP A 136 2.87 -15.10 10.48
C ASP A 136 1.77 -15.00 10.14
N GLU A 137 1.16 -15.37 10.25
CA GLU A 137 0.16 -15.35 9.96
C GLU A 137 -0.60 -14.69 10.57
N PHE A 138 -0.89 -14.12 10.73
CA PHE A 138 -1.60 -13.47 11.36
C PHE A 138 -2.72 -13.28 10.89
N PRO A 139 -3.28 -13.12 11.32
CA PRO A 139 -4.46 -13.13 11.19
C PRO A 139 -5.05 -12.03 10.67
N PHE A 140 -5.39 -11.53 10.39
CA PHE A 140 -6.00 -10.55 10.02
C PHE A 140 -6.80 -10.81 8.96
#